data_144bad2deee7771ca88a8e13a9294af6
#
_entry.id   144bad2deee7771ca88a8e13a9294af6
#
_cell.length_a   1.000
_cell.length_b   1.000
_cell.length_c   1.000
_cell.angle_alpha   90.00
_cell.angle_beta   90.00
_cell.angle_gamma   90.00
#
_symmetry.space_group_name_H-M   'P 1'
#
loop_
_entity.id
_entity.type
_entity.pdbx_description
1 polymer ?
#
loop_
_entity_poly.entity_id
_entity_poly.type
_entity_poly.pdbx_seq_one_letter_code
_entity_poly.pdbx_strand_id
1 'polypeptide(L)'
;MNFSTYRNEIVDLYGDGESDIPNRWFIGESLGAIFDYNMIGIWQEGEDTGTFNAQPGDIKFADLNNDGVIDPENDRSYLGNSLPSWTGGITNHISYKNFDLSFFIQTVQGVLKGNSDISYGDEVARRNTPEAVGYWTPENQSNEFPSLVFRNTRGYGYPRDASYVRLKDARFSYRFPSASIEKFALTELMVYVAGRNLYTLTDWIGW
;
A
#
# COMPACT_ATOMS: atom_id res chain seq x y z
N MET A 1 21.00 -8.28 10.07
CA MET A 1 19.84 -7.41 10.26
C MET A 1 20.24 -6.00 9.88
N ASN A 2 19.38 -5.32 9.14
CA ASN A 2 19.51 -3.88 8.87
C ASN A 2 18.18 -3.19 9.22
N PHE A 3 18.28 -1.91 9.54
CA PHE A 3 17.15 -1.03 9.82
C PHE A 3 17.52 0.37 9.34
N SER A 4 16.60 1.04 8.67
CA SER A 4 16.77 2.40 8.20
C SER A 4 15.50 3.19 8.42
N THR A 5 15.63 4.40 8.91
CA THR A 5 14.58 5.41 9.00
C THR A 5 15.15 6.73 8.51
N TYR A 6 14.32 7.51 7.85
CA TYR A 6 14.66 8.89 7.50
C TYR A 6 13.42 9.76 7.56
N ARG A 7 13.63 11.02 7.81
CA ARG A 7 12.61 12.06 7.77
C ARG A 7 13.09 13.20 6.91
N ASN A 8 12.23 13.74 6.12
CA ASN A 8 12.43 14.99 5.40
C ASN A 8 11.22 15.88 5.64
N GLU A 9 11.44 17.17 5.57
CA GLU A 9 10.39 18.18 5.66
C GLU A 9 10.75 19.38 4.78
N ILE A 10 9.76 20.03 4.24
CA ILE A 10 9.90 21.28 3.52
C ILE A 10 10.02 22.39 4.59
N VAL A 11 11.15 23.06 4.62
CA VAL A 11 11.42 24.14 5.59
C VAL A 11 10.95 25.48 5.05
N ASP A 12 11.16 25.70 3.76
CA ASP A 12 10.79 26.91 3.05
C ASP A 12 10.66 26.60 1.56
N LEU A 13 9.81 27.31 0.83
CA LEU A 13 9.62 27.17 -0.61
C LEU A 13 10.14 28.40 -1.36
N TYR A 14 9.55 29.55 -1.10
CA TYR A 14 9.79 30.78 -1.87
C TYR A 14 10.28 31.96 -0.98
N GLY A 15 10.56 31.71 0.30
CA GLY A 15 10.98 32.72 1.27
C GLY A 15 9.83 33.55 1.83
N ASP A 16 8.59 33.15 1.61
CA ASP A 16 7.37 33.80 2.11
C ASP A 16 6.77 33.10 3.35
N GLY A 17 7.25 31.89 3.67
CA GLY A 17 6.76 31.09 4.78
C GLY A 17 5.40 30.44 4.53
N GLU A 18 4.92 30.44 3.27
CA GLU A 18 3.63 29.86 2.90
C GLU A 18 3.77 28.53 2.18
N SER A 19 2.78 27.65 2.33
CA SER A 19 2.69 26.37 1.62
C SER A 19 2.10 26.54 0.24
N ASP A 20 2.60 25.79 -0.74
CA ASP A 20 2.08 25.75 -2.11
C ASP A 20 1.01 24.64 -2.23
N ILE A 21 -0.22 24.97 -1.88
CA ILE A 21 -1.35 24.06 -1.89
C ILE A 21 -1.64 23.48 -3.29
N PRO A 22 -1.60 24.29 -4.39
CA PRO A 22 -1.79 23.77 -5.74
C PRO A 22 -0.79 22.66 -6.12
N ASN A 23 0.47 22.80 -5.73
CA ASN A 23 1.52 21.81 -5.97
C ASN A 23 1.60 20.76 -4.87
N ARG A 24 0.78 20.87 -3.82
CA ARG A 24 0.76 19.97 -2.66
C ARG A 24 2.08 19.94 -1.90
N TRP A 25 2.73 21.08 -1.77
CA TRP A 25 3.94 21.28 -1.00
C TRP A 25 3.64 22.07 0.26
N PHE A 26 3.79 21.42 1.39
CA PHE A 26 3.40 21.96 2.69
C PHE A 26 4.64 22.17 3.55
N ILE A 27 4.83 23.37 4.07
CA ILE A 27 5.90 23.67 5.02
C ILE A 27 5.67 22.83 6.29
N GLY A 28 6.74 22.19 6.79
CA GLY A 28 6.70 21.26 7.92
C GLY A 28 6.35 19.82 7.53
N GLU A 29 5.89 19.59 6.29
CA GLU A 29 5.55 18.26 5.80
C GLU A 29 6.60 17.70 4.84
N SER A 30 6.53 16.39 4.62
CA SER A 30 7.43 15.70 3.69
C SER A 30 7.11 16.05 2.23
N LEU A 31 8.13 16.01 1.37
CA LEU A 31 7.96 16.05 -0.10
C LEU A 31 7.04 14.96 -0.65
N GLY A 32 6.89 13.84 0.09
CA GLY A 32 5.99 12.74 -0.25
C GLY A 32 4.60 12.86 0.38
N ALA A 33 4.23 13.99 0.93
CA ALA A 33 2.94 14.22 1.57
C ALA A 33 1.77 13.86 0.66
N ILE A 34 0.82 13.09 1.18
CA ILE A 34 -0.45 12.81 0.51
C ILE A 34 -1.51 13.69 1.17
N PHE A 35 -1.97 14.67 0.40
CA PHE A 35 -3.00 15.61 0.78
C PHE A 35 -4.23 15.37 -0.08
N ASP A 36 -5.29 14.84 0.54
CA ASP A 36 -6.49 14.41 -0.15
C ASP A 36 -7.69 14.41 0.81
N TYR A 37 -8.88 14.09 0.28
CA TYR A 37 -10.06 13.86 1.09
C TYR A 37 -9.89 12.64 1.98
N ASN A 38 -10.40 12.70 3.20
CA ASN A 38 -10.44 11.56 4.10
C ASN A 38 -11.72 10.75 3.87
N MET A 39 -11.58 9.59 3.25
CA MET A 39 -12.69 8.63 3.08
C MET A 39 -13.01 7.98 4.42
N ILE A 40 -14.26 8.14 4.87
CA ILE A 40 -14.76 7.55 6.13
C ILE A 40 -15.71 6.36 5.92
N GLY A 41 -15.96 6.00 4.67
CA GLY A 41 -16.79 4.84 4.31
C GLY A 41 -17.48 5.02 2.97
N ILE A 42 -18.53 4.22 2.79
CA ILE A 42 -19.43 4.26 1.64
C ILE A 42 -20.86 4.50 2.16
N TRP A 43 -21.60 5.34 1.48
CA TRP A 43 -23.01 5.57 1.81
C TRP A 43 -23.81 4.29 1.61
N GLN A 44 -24.54 3.86 2.64
CA GLN A 44 -25.31 2.63 2.64
C GLN A 44 -26.79 2.90 2.35
N GLU A 45 -27.52 1.85 1.99
CA GLU A 45 -28.99 1.95 1.84
C GLU A 45 -29.64 2.37 3.16
N GLY A 46 -30.56 3.34 3.08
CA GLY A 46 -31.32 3.83 4.24
C GLY A 46 -30.57 4.84 5.11
N GLU A 47 -29.31 5.18 4.80
CA GLU A 47 -28.63 6.29 5.46
C GLU A 47 -29.19 7.64 5.01
N ASP A 48 -29.36 8.56 5.95
CA ASP A 48 -29.69 9.96 5.66
C ASP A 48 -28.43 10.68 5.15
N THR A 49 -28.43 11.03 3.89
CA THR A 49 -27.30 11.76 3.26
C THR A 49 -27.36 13.27 3.49
N GLY A 50 -28.42 13.78 4.09
CA GLY A 50 -28.55 15.19 4.43
C GLY A 50 -28.32 16.11 3.22
N THR A 51 -27.36 17.04 3.38
CA THR A 51 -26.99 18.03 2.35
C THR A 51 -25.95 17.54 1.35
N PHE A 52 -25.34 16.37 1.55
CA PHE A 52 -24.19 15.89 0.74
C PHE A 52 -24.54 15.47 -0.69
N ASN A 53 -25.84 15.43 -1.05
CA ASN A 53 -26.30 15.04 -2.38
C ASN A 53 -25.65 13.74 -2.89
N ALA A 54 -25.53 12.76 -1.99
CA ALA A 54 -24.95 11.46 -2.23
C ALA A 54 -26.04 10.40 -2.37
N GLN A 55 -25.70 9.26 -2.94
CA GLN A 55 -26.58 8.10 -3.04
C GLN A 55 -25.87 6.86 -2.50
N PRO A 56 -26.63 5.78 -2.17
CA PRO A 56 -26.02 4.53 -1.74
C PRO A 56 -24.98 4.04 -2.75
N GLY A 57 -23.80 3.64 -2.23
CA GLY A 57 -22.66 3.24 -3.03
C GLY A 57 -21.66 4.37 -3.36
N ASP A 58 -21.97 5.62 -3.05
CA ASP A 58 -21.01 6.72 -3.17
C ASP A 58 -20.04 6.74 -2.01
N ILE A 59 -18.83 7.30 -2.24
CA ILE A 59 -17.84 7.48 -1.19
C ILE A 59 -18.32 8.53 -0.19
N LYS A 60 -18.23 8.20 1.09
CA LYS A 60 -18.45 9.11 2.21
C LYS A 60 -17.12 9.73 2.62
N PHE A 61 -17.00 11.04 2.46
CA PHE A 61 -15.85 11.82 2.89
C PHE A 61 -16.12 12.54 4.22
N ALA A 62 -15.07 12.79 4.99
CA ALA A 62 -15.16 13.61 6.18
C ALA A 62 -15.38 15.08 5.80
N ASP A 63 -16.41 15.68 6.38
CA ASP A 63 -16.68 17.11 6.37
C ASP A 63 -15.92 17.71 7.57
N LEU A 64 -14.78 18.34 7.30
CA LEU A 64 -13.86 18.77 8.36
C LEU A 64 -14.28 20.08 9.04
N ASN A 65 -14.99 20.94 8.29
CA ASN A 65 -15.49 22.21 8.82
C ASN A 65 -16.96 22.13 9.29
N ASN A 66 -17.66 21.01 9.04
CA ASN A 66 -19.05 20.73 9.38
C ASN A 66 -20.05 21.72 8.74
N ASP A 67 -19.80 22.12 7.50
CA ASP A 67 -20.72 23.02 6.77
C ASP A 67 -21.75 22.26 5.90
N GLY A 68 -21.64 20.92 5.81
CA GLY A 68 -22.53 20.05 5.06
C GLY A 68 -22.23 19.98 3.57
N VAL A 69 -21.06 20.46 3.14
CA VAL A 69 -20.58 20.42 1.75
C VAL A 69 -19.17 19.83 1.76
N ILE A 70 -18.85 18.97 0.79
CA ILE A 70 -17.49 18.47 0.63
C ILE A 70 -16.80 19.24 -0.48
N ASP A 71 -15.81 20.05 -0.13
CA ASP A 71 -15.05 20.88 -1.06
C ASP A 71 -13.52 20.75 -0.92
N PRO A 72 -12.74 21.16 -1.95
CA PRO A 72 -11.29 20.96 -1.94
C PRO A 72 -10.53 21.92 -1.03
N GLU A 73 -11.13 23.04 -0.62
CA GLU A 73 -10.53 24.06 0.21
C GLU A 73 -10.56 23.66 1.69
N ASN A 74 -11.66 23.06 2.15
CA ASN A 74 -11.94 22.82 3.55
C ASN A 74 -11.84 21.34 3.98
N ASP A 75 -12.03 20.38 3.07
CA ASP A 75 -12.20 18.96 3.43
C ASP A 75 -11.07 18.07 2.99
N ARG A 76 -9.96 18.63 2.54
CA ARG A 76 -8.71 17.89 2.35
C ARG A 76 -7.81 18.05 3.55
N SER A 77 -7.07 16.99 3.86
CA SER A 77 -6.11 16.97 4.94
C SER A 77 -4.87 16.15 4.56
N TYR A 78 -3.83 16.30 5.37
CA TYR A 78 -2.67 15.43 5.29
C TYR A 78 -3.04 14.03 5.79
N LEU A 79 -2.98 13.04 4.90
CA LEU A 79 -3.36 11.65 5.20
C LEU A 79 -2.16 10.76 5.52
N GLY A 80 -0.98 11.17 5.12
CA GLY A 80 0.25 10.41 5.32
C GLY A 80 1.29 10.68 4.24
N ASN A 81 2.21 9.73 4.06
CA ASN A 81 3.40 9.93 3.24
C ASN A 81 3.57 8.77 2.23
N SER A 82 3.94 9.11 0.99
CA SER A 82 4.33 8.14 -0.03
C SER A 82 5.74 7.57 0.17
N LEU A 83 6.52 8.16 1.07
CA LEU A 83 7.84 7.69 1.46
C LEU A 83 7.74 6.85 2.74
N PRO A 84 8.47 5.73 2.84
CA PRO A 84 8.40 4.88 4.02
C PRO A 84 8.90 5.58 5.28
N SER A 85 8.20 5.37 6.40
CA SER A 85 8.67 5.82 7.72
C SER A 85 9.93 5.06 8.13
N TRP A 86 9.98 3.77 7.80
CA TRP A 86 11.16 2.94 8.02
C TRP A 86 11.19 1.72 7.09
N THR A 87 12.38 1.19 6.91
CA THR A 87 12.61 -0.06 6.18
C THR A 87 13.50 -0.97 7.01
N GLY A 88 13.34 -2.27 6.84
CA GLY A 88 14.15 -3.24 7.57
C GLY A 88 14.38 -4.53 6.80
N GLY A 89 15.39 -5.27 7.22
CA GLY A 89 15.67 -6.57 6.67
C GLY A 89 16.43 -7.48 7.62
N ILE A 90 16.07 -8.75 7.61
CA ILE A 90 16.71 -9.79 8.40
C ILE A 90 17.16 -10.90 7.47
N THR A 91 18.46 -11.16 7.45
CA THR A 91 19.02 -12.36 6.80
C THR A 91 19.37 -13.36 7.89
N ASN A 92 18.92 -14.59 7.74
CA ASN A 92 19.30 -15.70 8.57
C ASN A 92 20.00 -16.77 7.75
N HIS A 93 20.96 -17.43 8.40
CA HIS A 93 21.64 -18.60 7.88
C HIS A 93 21.75 -19.63 9.00
N ILE A 94 21.19 -20.81 8.78
CA ILE A 94 21.12 -21.89 9.75
C ILE A 94 21.74 -23.12 9.11
N SER A 95 22.78 -23.66 9.72
CA SER A 95 23.44 -24.88 9.28
C SER A 95 23.28 -25.96 10.35
N TYR A 96 22.87 -27.14 9.93
CA TYR A 96 22.79 -28.31 10.80
C TYR A 96 23.24 -29.54 10.05
N LYS A 97 24.37 -30.12 10.48
CA LYS A 97 25.03 -31.26 9.79
C LYS A 97 25.27 -30.91 8.33
N ASN A 98 24.57 -31.59 7.42
CA ASN A 98 24.71 -31.46 5.98
C ASN A 98 23.64 -30.56 5.36
N PHE A 99 22.78 -29.95 6.19
CA PHE A 99 21.70 -29.07 5.75
C PHE A 99 22.07 -27.61 6.00
N ASP A 100 21.76 -26.77 5.01
CA ASP A 100 21.83 -25.32 5.15
C ASP A 100 20.51 -24.71 4.73
N LEU A 101 19.99 -23.79 5.56
CA LEU A 101 18.85 -22.94 5.30
C LEU A 101 19.27 -21.50 5.38
N SER A 102 19.02 -20.74 4.32
CA SER A 102 19.15 -19.29 4.36
C SER A 102 17.85 -18.63 3.90
N PHE A 103 17.49 -17.53 4.54
CA PHE A 103 16.35 -16.73 4.10
C PHE A 103 16.54 -15.25 4.42
N PHE A 104 15.88 -14.42 3.61
CA PHE A 104 15.85 -12.97 3.77
C PHE A 104 14.41 -12.49 3.84
N ILE A 105 14.09 -11.80 4.94
CA ILE A 105 12.81 -11.10 5.13
C ILE A 105 13.08 -9.60 5.01
N GLN A 106 12.29 -8.93 4.19
CA GLN A 106 12.30 -7.48 4.00
C GLN A 106 10.99 -6.89 4.46
N THR A 107 11.03 -5.71 5.07
CA THR A 107 9.85 -4.93 5.41
C THR A 107 10.00 -3.47 4.99
N VAL A 108 8.89 -2.88 4.57
CA VAL A 108 8.73 -1.45 4.29
C VAL A 108 7.46 -1.01 4.98
N GLN A 109 7.52 0.04 5.80
CA GLN A 109 6.42 0.42 6.67
C GLN A 109 6.14 1.92 6.63
N GLY A 110 4.86 2.26 6.84
CA GLY A 110 4.38 3.64 6.89
C GLY A 110 4.35 4.30 5.51
N VAL A 111 4.06 3.51 4.46
CA VAL A 111 3.88 4.02 3.09
C VAL A 111 2.40 4.12 2.79
N LEU A 112 1.94 5.33 2.48
CA LEU A 112 0.64 5.53 1.87
C LEU A 112 0.81 5.70 0.36
N LYS A 113 -0.06 5.10 -0.44
CA LYS A 113 0.03 5.17 -1.90
C LYS A 113 -1.35 5.30 -2.52
N GLY A 114 -1.48 6.20 -3.50
CA GLY A 114 -2.67 6.28 -4.31
C GLY A 114 -2.86 5.02 -5.16
N ASN A 115 -4.08 4.52 -5.24
CA ASN A 115 -4.38 3.33 -6.02
C ASN A 115 -5.03 3.71 -7.36
N SER A 116 -4.21 3.84 -8.39
CA SER A 116 -4.67 4.23 -9.73
C SER A 116 -5.59 3.18 -10.38
N ASP A 117 -5.46 1.91 -10.00
CA ASP A 117 -6.28 0.84 -10.58
C ASP A 117 -7.73 0.95 -10.10
N ILE A 118 -7.95 1.45 -8.88
CA ILE A 118 -9.28 1.73 -8.33
C ILE A 118 -9.75 3.11 -8.79
N SER A 119 -8.91 4.15 -8.69
CA SER A 119 -9.29 5.52 -9.03
C SER A 119 -9.69 5.72 -10.49
N TYR A 120 -9.16 4.88 -11.38
CA TYR A 120 -9.57 4.85 -12.79
C TYR A 120 -10.70 3.85 -13.09
N GLY A 121 -10.96 2.91 -12.18
CA GLY A 121 -12.05 1.94 -12.29
C GLY A 121 -13.44 2.58 -12.19
N ASP A 122 -13.53 3.74 -11.53
CA ASP A 122 -14.75 4.53 -11.39
C ASP A 122 -15.11 5.35 -12.65
N GLU A 123 -14.23 5.43 -13.63
CA GLU A 123 -14.58 5.96 -14.95
C GLU A 123 -15.35 4.89 -15.73
N VAL A 124 -16.67 4.97 -15.69
CA VAL A 124 -17.59 4.03 -16.35
C VAL A 124 -17.13 3.70 -17.77
N ALA A 125 -16.92 2.39 -18.02
CA ALA A 125 -16.59 1.78 -19.30
C ALA A 125 -15.17 2.05 -19.86
N ARG A 126 -14.25 2.59 -19.08
CA ARG A 126 -12.87 2.81 -19.58
C ARG A 126 -11.89 1.68 -19.24
N ARG A 127 -12.11 0.91 -18.17
CA ARG A 127 -11.25 -0.20 -17.75
C ARG A 127 -12.02 -1.37 -17.18
N ASN A 128 -11.44 -2.54 -17.30
CA ASN A 128 -11.88 -3.68 -16.51
C ASN A 128 -11.47 -3.48 -15.06
N THR A 129 -12.40 -3.71 -14.17
CA THR A 129 -12.16 -3.67 -12.73
C THR A 129 -11.66 -5.03 -12.25
N PRO A 130 -10.73 -5.09 -11.28
CA PRO A 130 -10.29 -6.37 -10.73
C PRO A 130 -11.45 -7.12 -10.07
N GLU A 131 -11.62 -8.40 -10.38
CA GLU A 131 -12.66 -9.25 -9.78
C GLU A 131 -12.51 -9.37 -8.25
N ALA A 132 -11.27 -9.29 -7.76
CA ALA A 132 -10.96 -9.36 -6.33
C ALA A 132 -11.46 -8.14 -5.52
N VAL A 133 -11.88 -7.06 -6.18
CA VAL A 133 -12.40 -5.86 -5.52
C VAL A 133 -13.90 -6.03 -5.29
N GLY A 134 -14.29 -6.16 -4.04
CA GLY A 134 -15.71 -6.26 -3.64
C GLY A 134 -16.42 -4.90 -3.71
N TYR A 135 -16.77 -4.46 -4.91
CA TYR A 135 -17.53 -3.22 -5.10
C TYR A 135 -18.86 -3.24 -4.36
N TRP A 136 -19.30 -2.06 -3.97
CA TRP A 136 -20.59 -1.90 -3.34
C TRP A 136 -21.73 -2.25 -4.30
N THR A 137 -22.64 -3.10 -3.83
CA THR A 137 -23.97 -3.36 -4.42
C THR A 137 -24.98 -3.49 -3.27
N PRO A 138 -26.29 -3.44 -3.52
CA PRO A 138 -27.29 -3.70 -2.48
C PRO A 138 -27.10 -5.03 -1.74
N GLU A 139 -26.59 -6.06 -2.44
CA GLU A 139 -26.32 -7.39 -1.89
C GLU A 139 -24.94 -7.50 -1.23
N ASN A 140 -24.01 -6.60 -1.58
CA ASN A 140 -22.65 -6.50 -1.03
C ASN A 140 -22.39 -5.06 -0.58
N GLN A 141 -22.89 -4.71 0.60
CA GLN A 141 -22.74 -3.36 1.16
C GLN A 141 -21.31 -3.12 1.65
N SER A 142 -20.37 -3.10 0.71
CA SER A 142 -18.96 -2.79 0.97
C SER A 142 -18.84 -1.42 1.62
N ASN A 143 -17.92 -1.28 2.59
CA ASN A 143 -17.54 0.01 3.17
C ASN A 143 -16.15 0.49 2.70
N GLU A 144 -15.54 -0.22 1.75
CA GLU A 144 -14.19 0.06 1.25
C GLU A 144 -14.18 0.51 -0.21
N PHE A 145 -15.07 -0.04 -1.03
CA PHE A 145 -15.09 0.22 -2.46
C PHE A 145 -16.47 0.72 -2.89
N PRO A 146 -16.52 1.85 -3.60
CA PRO A 146 -17.79 2.41 -4.06
C PRO A 146 -18.47 1.53 -5.10
N SER A 147 -19.70 1.88 -5.45
CA SER A 147 -20.41 1.24 -6.55
C SER A 147 -19.70 1.51 -7.89
N LEU A 148 -19.89 0.61 -8.85
CA LEU A 148 -19.32 0.78 -10.21
C LEU A 148 -19.90 1.97 -10.98
N VAL A 149 -21.01 2.54 -10.51
CA VAL A 149 -21.63 3.74 -11.12
C VAL A 149 -21.17 5.04 -10.45
N PHE A 150 -20.45 4.96 -9.32
CA PHE A 150 -19.87 6.12 -8.67
C PHE A 150 -18.92 6.87 -9.61
N ARG A 151 -18.98 8.18 -9.58
CA ARG A 151 -18.09 9.05 -10.37
C ARG A 151 -17.20 9.88 -9.46
N ASN A 152 -15.91 9.69 -9.59
CA ASN A 152 -14.89 10.40 -8.83
C ASN A 152 -14.66 11.82 -9.37
N THR A 153 -15.68 12.66 -9.32
CA THR A 153 -15.58 14.05 -9.81
C THR A 153 -14.63 14.92 -9.00
N ARG A 154 -14.26 14.49 -7.80
CA ARG A 154 -13.34 15.22 -6.90
C ARG A 154 -11.88 14.87 -7.11
N GLY A 155 -11.58 13.88 -7.94
CA GLY A 155 -10.19 13.44 -8.19
C GLY A 155 -9.55 12.78 -6.95
N TYR A 156 -10.34 12.12 -6.11
CA TYR A 156 -9.83 11.35 -4.98
C TYR A 156 -8.87 10.25 -5.44
N GLY A 157 -7.68 10.20 -4.86
CA GLY A 157 -6.60 9.32 -5.29
C GLY A 157 -6.65 7.90 -4.73
N TYR A 158 -7.63 7.56 -3.89
CA TYR A 158 -7.73 6.28 -3.17
C TYR A 158 -6.44 5.92 -2.43
N PRO A 159 -5.93 6.79 -1.54
CA PRO A 159 -4.74 6.47 -0.76
C PRO A 159 -5.00 5.29 0.17
N ARG A 160 -4.12 4.29 0.11
CA ARG A 160 -4.18 3.07 0.91
C ARG A 160 -2.79 2.76 1.49
N ASP A 161 -2.76 2.04 2.59
CA ASP A 161 -1.52 1.52 3.15
C ASP A 161 -0.88 0.53 2.18
N ALA A 162 0.36 0.83 1.80
CA ALA A 162 1.20 0.01 0.93
C ALA A 162 2.39 -0.60 1.68
N SER A 163 2.31 -0.63 3.00
CA SER A 163 3.27 -1.31 3.86
C SER A 163 3.27 -2.82 3.60
N TYR A 164 4.43 -3.44 3.75
CA TYR A 164 4.52 -4.89 3.56
C TYR A 164 5.65 -5.54 4.36
N VAL A 165 5.48 -6.84 4.59
CA VAL A 165 6.54 -7.77 5.01
C VAL A 165 6.65 -8.87 3.96
N ARG A 166 7.88 -9.13 3.47
CA ARG A 166 8.09 -10.08 2.37
C ARG A 166 9.20 -11.07 2.68
N LEU A 167 8.90 -12.37 2.50
CA LEU A 167 9.91 -13.40 2.37
C LEU A 167 10.52 -13.29 0.96
N LYS A 168 11.62 -12.55 0.87
CA LYS A 168 12.20 -12.14 -0.41
C LYS A 168 13.05 -13.20 -1.05
N ASP A 169 13.84 -13.90 -0.25
CA ASP A 169 14.68 -15.00 -0.70
C ASP A 169 14.63 -16.12 0.33
N ALA A 170 14.60 -17.37 -0.12
CA ALA A 170 14.84 -18.55 0.69
C ALA A 170 15.59 -19.58 -0.12
N ARG A 171 16.54 -20.24 0.51
CA ARG A 171 17.32 -21.34 -0.07
C ARG A 171 17.49 -22.42 0.99
N PHE A 172 17.18 -23.65 0.62
CA PHE A 172 17.48 -24.84 1.39
C PHE A 172 18.40 -25.75 0.57
N SER A 173 19.49 -26.22 1.18
CA SER A 173 20.47 -27.05 0.51
C SER A 173 20.89 -28.23 1.39
N TYR A 174 21.28 -29.29 0.72
CA TYR A 174 21.86 -30.49 1.32
C TYR A 174 23.16 -30.84 0.63
N ARG A 175 24.22 -30.99 1.43
CA ARG A 175 25.55 -31.44 0.97
C ARG A 175 25.72 -32.90 1.30
N PHE A 176 25.95 -33.71 0.30
CA PHE A 176 26.18 -35.14 0.48
C PHE A 176 27.55 -35.39 1.14
N PRO A 177 27.63 -36.31 2.14
CA PRO A 177 28.89 -36.73 2.73
C PRO A 177 29.81 -37.34 1.67
N SER A 178 31.11 -37.02 1.70
CA SER A 178 32.11 -37.52 0.72
C SER A 178 32.07 -39.05 0.59
N ALA A 179 32.01 -39.79 1.70
CA ALA A 179 31.93 -41.25 1.71
C ALA A 179 30.73 -41.82 0.94
N SER A 180 29.65 -41.04 0.75
CA SER A 180 28.46 -41.48 0.02
C SER A 180 28.59 -41.28 -1.51
N ILE A 181 29.48 -40.36 -1.95
CA ILE A 181 29.59 -39.91 -3.35
C ILE A 181 30.88 -40.37 -4.03
N GLU A 182 31.92 -40.77 -3.29
CA GLU A 182 33.19 -41.28 -3.82
C GLU A 182 33.02 -42.44 -4.79
N LYS A 183 32.05 -43.32 -4.56
CA LYS A 183 31.70 -44.41 -5.47
C LYS A 183 31.22 -43.97 -6.85
N PHE A 184 30.84 -42.70 -7.00
CA PHE A 184 30.47 -42.07 -8.27
C PHE A 184 31.59 -41.21 -8.86
N ALA A 185 32.82 -41.31 -8.32
CA ALA A 185 33.97 -40.45 -8.67
C ALA A 185 33.67 -38.93 -8.50
N LEU A 186 32.81 -38.55 -7.55
CA LEU A 186 32.49 -37.18 -7.23
C LEU A 186 33.23 -36.77 -5.97
N THR A 187 33.81 -35.57 -5.99
CA THR A 187 34.50 -34.95 -4.84
C THR A 187 33.55 -34.13 -3.97
N GLU A 188 32.52 -33.53 -4.55
CA GLU A 188 31.49 -32.77 -3.87
C GLU A 188 30.17 -32.92 -4.65
N LEU A 189 29.07 -33.03 -3.91
CA LEU A 189 27.72 -32.95 -4.42
C LEU A 189 26.83 -32.20 -3.46
N MET A 190 26.19 -31.14 -3.94
CA MET A 190 25.20 -30.38 -3.21
C MET A 190 23.94 -30.23 -4.08
N VAL A 191 22.80 -30.45 -3.45
CA VAL A 191 21.49 -30.20 -4.07
C VAL A 191 20.82 -29.08 -3.29
N TYR A 192 20.15 -28.18 -3.98
CA TYR A 192 19.42 -27.09 -3.34
C TYR A 192 18.11 -26.77 -4.06
N VAL A 193 17.18 -26.19 -3.30
CA VAL A 193 16.01 -25.50 -3.81
C VAL A 193 16.07 -24.04 -3.33
N ALA A 194 15.74 -23.12 -4.21
CA ALA A 194 15.71 -21.70 -3.90
C ALA A 194 14.51 -21.02 -4.55
N GLY A 195 13.97 -20.01 -3.88
CA GLY A 195 12.88 -19.21 -4.38
C GLY A 195 13.04 -17.74 -4.01
N ARG A 196 12.43 -16.87 -4.81
CA ARG A 196 12.41 -15.41 -4.59
C ARG A 196 10.99 -14.90 -4.56
N ASN A 197 10.76 -13.85 -3.74
CA ASN A 197 9.46 -13.22 -3.54
C ASN A 197 8.36 -14.24 -3.21
N LEU A 198 8.68 -15.19 -2.34
CA LEU A 198 7.85 -16.36 -2.07
C LEU A 198 6.53 -16.02 -1.38
N TYR A 199 6.53 -15.00 -0.53
CA TYR A 199 5.34 -14.60 0.20
C TYR A 199 5.41 -13.12 0.57
N THR A 200 4.28 -12.42 0.45
CA THR A 200 4.14 -11.02 0.87
C THR A 200 2.90 -10.88 1.73
N LEU A 201 3.07 -10.30 2.90
CA LEU A 201 2.00 -9.88 3.79
C LEU A 201 1.81 -8.37 3.58
N THR A 202 0.63 -7.96 3.14
CA THR A 202 0.28 -6.57 2.86
C THR A 202 -1.23 -6.44 2.72
N ASP A 203 -1.75 -5.27 3.08
CA ASP A 203 -3.14 -4.89 2.82
C ASP A 203 -3.29 -4.15 1.47
N TRP A 204 -2.17 -3.95 0.77
CA TRP A 204 -2.19 -3.31 -0.54
C TRP A 204 -2.86 -4.20 -1.59
N ILE A 205 -3.88 -3.65 -2.24
CA ILE A 205 -4.55 -4.25 -3.39
C ILE A 205 -3.99 -3.59 -4.64
N GLY A 206 -3.04 -4.24 -5.27
CA GLY A 206 -2.35 -3.76 -6.47
C GLY A 206 -1.24 -4.73 -6.87
N TRP A 207 -0.74 -4.60 -8.10
CA TRP A 207 0.22 -5.50 -8.72
C TRP A 207 1.64 -4.94 -8.66
#